data_b226eb9dc7365bbb11406702489d44d0
#
_entry.id   b226eb9dc7365bbb11406702489d44d0
#
_cell.length_a   1.000
_cell.length_b   1.000
_cell.length_c   1.000
_cell.angle_alpha   90.00
_cell.angle_beta   90.00
_cell.angle_gamma   90.00
#
_symmetry.space_group_name_H-M   'P 1'
#
loop_
_entity.id
_entity.type
_entity.pdbx_description
1 polymer ?
#
loop_
_entity_poly.entity_id
_entity_poly.type
_entity_poly.pdbx_seq_one_letter_code
_entity_poly.pdbx_strand_id
1 'polypeptide(L)'
;MRVGEEVTDYRTFVSGITASDITSSDAISFDECRALVLQAIEDKIVVGHGLKSDFEVLQIRHEWHLIRDTARYQPFMKEHHSIEELLVPKKLKELARDKLGLIIQQDGQQHDSIEDATAAMELYIKHRRKWEKAVEWKLNKTRSIMEQQN
;
A
#
# COMPACT_ATOMS: atom_id res chain seq x y z
N MET A 1 0.18 18.11 4.26
CA MET A 1 -1.20 18.18 4.83
C MET A 1 -1.15 18.97 6.12
N ARG A 2 -2.00 19.98 6.30
CA ARG A 2 -2.14 20.69 7.57
C ARG A 2 -2.88 19.82 8.57
N VAL A 3 -2.44 19.82 9.83
CA VAL A 3 -3.04 19.05 10.91
C VAL A 3 -3.85 19.99 11.78
N GLY A 4 -5.08 19.59 12.14
CA GLY A 4 -5.98 20.40 12.99
C GLY A 4 -5.66 20.31 14.49
N GLU A 5 -4.83 19.34 14.89
CA GLU A 5 -4.39 19.11 16.26
C GLU A 5 -2.87 19.21 16.36
N GLU A 6 -2.35 19.47 17.57
CA GLU A 6 -0.92 19.54 17.81
C GLU A 6 -0.29 18.15 17.65
N VAL A 7 0.75 18.06 16.80
CA VAL A 7 1.49 16.81 16.60
C VAL A 7 2.50 16.67 17.74
N THR A 8 2.33 15.67 18.58
CA THR A 8 3.21 15.39 19.70
C THR A 8 4.49 14.63 19.34
N ASP A 9 4.44 13.81 18.25
CA ASP A 9 5.58 13.08 17.73
C ASP A 9 5.45 12.90 16.21
N TYR A 10 6.34 13.50 15.46
CA TYR A 10 6.36 13.42 13.99
C TYR A 10 6.89 12.09 13.45
N ARG A 11 7.58 11.32 14.31
CA ARG A 11 8.32 10.12 13.90
C ARG A 11 9.17 10.36 12.65
N THR A 12 9.80 11.53 12.57
CA THR A 12 10.52 12.01 11.39
C THR A 12 11.52 11.00 10.84
N PHE A 13 12.12 10.21 11.72
CA PHE A 13 13.03 9.13 11.30
C PHE A 13 12.36 8.08 10.42
N VAL A 14 11.05 7.82 10.60
CA VAL A 14 10.29 6.86 9.81
C VAL A 14 9.48 7.55 8.71
N SER A 15 8.80 8.65 9.06
CA SER A 15 7.87 9.34 8.17
C SER A 15 8.53 10.28 7.17
N GLY A 16 9.71 10.77 7.50
CA GLY A 16 10.35 11.84 6.77
C GLY A 16 9.76 13.22 7.00
N ILE A 17 8.68 13.34 7.74
CA ILE A 17 7.92 14.58 7.94
C ILE A 17 8.48 15.34 9.13
N THR A 18 8.64 16.67 8.95
CA THR A 18 9.07 17.62 9.97
C THR A 18 7.96 18.61 10.30
N ALA A 19 8.14 19.36 11.40
CA ALA A 19 7.23 20.44 11.74
C ALA A 19 7.12 21.51 10.63
N SER A 20 8.23 21.81 9.95
CA SER A 20 8.27 22.77 8.84
C SER A 20 7.41 22.33 7.65
N ASP A 21 7.33 21.04 7.36
CA ASP A 21 6.52 20.52 6.25
C ASP A 21 5.02 20.71 6.49
N ILE A 22 4.59 20.60 7.74
CA ILE A 22 3.17 20.76 8.11
C ILE A 22 2.75 22.23 8.20
N THR A 23 3.67 23.10 8.58
CA THR A 23 3.44 24.57 8.72
C THR A 23 3.75 25.33 7.43
N SER A 24 4.32 24.69 6.44
CA SER A 24 4.63 25.28 5.14
C SER A 24 3.38 25.85 4.46
N SER A 25 3.56 26.90 3.66
CA SER A 25 2.53 27.45 2.77
C SER A 25 2.02 26.40 1.76
N ASP A 26 2.85 25.43 1.42
CA ASP A 26 2.56 24.37 0.45
C ASP A 26 1.78 23.20 1.07
N ALA A 27 1.62 23.21 2.41
CA ALA A 27 0.79 22.21 3.09
C ALA A 27 -0.69 22.46 2.80
N ILE A 28 -1.35 21.47 2.22
CA ILE A 28 -2.78 21.47 1.90
C ILE A 28 -3.61 20.90 3.05
N SER A 29 -4.89 21.18 3.09
CA SER A 29 -5.81 20.61 4.07
C SER A 29 -6.00 19.08 3.85
N PHE A 30 -6.55 18.40 4.86
CA PHE A 30 -6.87 16.97 4.74
C PHE A 30 -7.88 16.72 3.60
N ASP A 31 -8.92 17.54 3.51
CA ASP A 31 -9.98 17.37 2.50
C ASP A 31 -9.45 17.61 1.08
N GLU A 32 -8.58 18.61 0.90
CA GLU A 32 -7.90 18.83 -0.38
C GLU A 32 -6.98 17.65 -0.75
N CYS A 33 -6.18 17.17 0.18
CA CYS A 33 -5.31 16.00 -0.03
C CYS A 33 -6.14 14.78 -0.41
N ARG A 34 -7.21 14.50 0.35
CA ARG A 34 -8.12 13.39 0.08
C ARG A 34 -8.77 13.50 -1.30
N ALA A 35 -9.24 14.69 -1.69
CA ALA A 35 -9.84 14.92 -3.00
C ALA A 35 -8.85 14.66 -4.14
N LEU A 36 -7.60 15.14 -4.00
CA LEU A 36 -6.54 14.90 -4.99
C LEU A 36 -6.21 13.41 -5.11
N VAL A 37 -6.13 12.69 -3.99
CA VAL A 37 -5.88 11.24 -4.01
C VAL A 37 -7.04 10.51 -4.69
N LEU A 38 -8.29 10.83 -4.34
CA LEU A 38 -9.46 10.22 -4.99
C LEU A 38 -9.44 10.42 -6.50
N GLN A 39 -9.19 11.64 -6.96
CA GLN A 39 -9.06 11.93 -8.39
C GLN A 39 -7.90 11.17 -9.05
N ALA A 40 -6.77 11.06 -8.36
CA ALA A 40 -5.60 10.36 -8.89
C ALA A 40 -5.82 8.86 -9.07
N ILE A 41 -6.61 8.22 -8.19
CA ILE A 41 -6.82 6.76 -8.19
C ILE A 41 -8.12 6.33 -8.86
N GLU A 42 -8.99 7.26 -9.29
CA GLU A 42 -10.26 6.95 -9.93
C GLU A 42 -10.07 5.99 -11.11
N ASP A 43 -10.79 4.86 -11.10
CA ASP A 43 -10.74 3.80 -12.11
C ASP A 43 -9.33 3.22 -12.39
N LYS A 44 -8.37 3.43 -11.50
CA LYS A 44 -7.01 2.96 -11.69
C LYS A 44 -6.63 1.84 -10.71
N ILE A 45 -5.73 0.99 -11.17
CA ILE A 45 -5.07 0.02 -10.30
C ILE A 45 -4.14 0.77 -9.34
N VAL A 46 -4.37 0.62 -8.04
CA VAL A 46 -3.50 1.15 -6.99
C VAL A 46 -2.56 0.06 -6.51
N VAL A 47 -1.27 0.32 -6.57
CA VAL A 47 -0.21 -0.60 -6.13
C VAL A 47 0.49 -0.03 -4.92
N GLY A 48 0.71 -0.85 -3.89
CA GLY A 48 1.44 -0.45 -2.70
C GLY A 48 1.73 -1.60 -1.75
N HIS A 49 2.11 -1.27 -0.52
CA HIS A 49 2.42 -2.24 0.52
C HIS A 49 1.75 -1.86 1.84
N GLY A 50 0.75 -2.64 2.25
CA GLY A 50 -0.02 -2.36 3.46
C GLY A 50 -1.09 -1.28 3.29
N LEU A 51 -1.62 -1.10 2.07
CA LEU A 51 -2.54 -0.04 1.65
C LEU A 51 -3.80 0.12 2.52
N LYS A 52 -4.15 -0.90 3.31
CA LYS A 52 -5.33 -0.81 4.19
C LYS A 52 -5.24 0.38 5.13
N SER A 53 -4.07 0.59 5.76
CA SER A 53 -3.85 1.70 6.70
C SER A 53 -3.94 3.06 6.01
N ASP A 54 -3.41 3.18 4.79
CA ASP A 54 -3.45 4.41 4.00
C ASP A 54 -4.89 4.78 3.64
N PHE A 55 -5.68 3.81 3.18
CA PHE A 55 -7.08 4.01 2.86
C PHE A 55 -7.93 4.33 4.10
N GLU A 56 -7.65 3.71 5.25
CA GLU A 56 -8.33 4.02 6.51
C GLU A 56 -8.04 5.45 6.98
N VAL A 57 -6.78 5.87 6.98
CA VAL A 57 -6.38 7.24 7.36
C VAL A 57 -6.99 8.28 6.44
N LEU A 58 -6.99 8.04 5.13
CA LEU A 58 -7.56 8.95 4.14
C LEU A 58 -9.09 8.84 4.06
N GLN A 59 -9.72 7.90 4.78
CA GLN A 59 -11.16 7.62 4.72
C GLN A 59 -11.63 7.37 3.27
N ILE A 60 -10.82 6.64 2.50
CA ILE A 60 -11.09 6.30 1.09
C ILE A 60 -11.54 4.85 1.01
N ARG A 61 -12.51 4.59 0.13
CA ARG A 61 -12.86 3.25 -0.33
C ARG A 61 -12.44 3.10 -1.78
N HIS A 62 -11.77 2.02 -2.09
CA HIS A 62 -11.38 1.67 -3.46
C HIS A 62 -11.79 0.23 -3.75
N GLU A 63 -12.14 -0.07 -5.00
CA GLU A 63 -12.63 -1.39 -5.36
C GLU A 63 -11.54 -2.45 -5.21
N TRP A 64 -11.84 -3.56 -4.55
CA TRP A 64 -10.86 -4.59 -4.21
C TRP A 64 -10.11 -5.14 -5.43
N HIS A 65 -10.79 -5.22 -6.58
CA HIS A 65 -10.20 -5.73 -7.81
C HIS A 65 -9.25 -4.73 -8.50
N LEU A 66 -9.23 -3.48 -8.05
CA LEU A 66 -8.29 -2.45 -8.47
C LEU A 66 -7.14 -2.25 -7.46
N ILE A 67 -7.06 -3.04 -6.38
CA ILE A 67 -6.00 -2.95 -5.37
C ILE A 67 -4.95 -4.05 -5.61
N ARG A 68 -3.67 -3.68 -5.60
CA ARG A 68 -2.52 -4.58 -5.63
C ARG A 68 -1.63 -4.32 -4.43
N ASP A 69 -2.01 -4.91 -3.30
CA ASP A 69 -1.27 -4.79 -2.05
C ASP A 69 -0.24 -5.90 -1.92
N THR A 70 1.05 -5.56 -2.04
CA THR A 70 2.16 -6.52 -1.96
C THR A 70 2.27 -7.21 -0.59
N ALA A 71 1.73 -6.59 0.48
CA ALA A 71 1.65 -7.22 1.79
C ALA A 71 0.60 -8.34 1.86
N ARG A 72 -0.40 -8.30 0.96
CA ARG A 72 -1.54 -9.23 0.95
C ARG A 72 -1.54 -10.21 -0.23
N TYR A 73 -0.58 -10.10 -1.12
CA TYR A 73 -0.42 -11.05 -2.22
C TYR A 73 0.14 -12.36 -1.68
N GLN A 74 -0.68 -13.41 -1.64
CA GLN A 74 -0.35 -14.69 -1.01
C GLN A 74 1.04 -15.23 -1.36
N PRO A 75 1.52 -15.20 -2.62
CA PRO A 75 2.88 -15.66 -2.96
C PRO A 75 4.01 -14.82 -2.36
N PHE A 76 3.71 -13.67 -1.74
CA PHE A 76 4.68 -12.81 -1.04
C PHE A 76 4.61 -12.95 0.48
N MET A 77 3.61 -13.64 0.99
CA MET A 77 3.44 -13.86 2.41
C MET A 77 4.36 -14.98 2.90
N LYS A 78 4.53 -15.08 4.20
CA LYS A 78 5.27 -16.16 4.87
C LYS A 78 4.37 -16.86 5.89
N GLU A 79 4.68 -18.11 6.17
CA GLU A 79 4.01 -18.84 7.24
C GLU A 79 4.34 -18.22 8.61
N HIS A 80 3.35 -18.21 9.48
CA HIS A 80 3.55 -17.77 10.86
C HIS A 80 4.34 -18.85 11.60
N HIS A 81 5.34 -18.43 12.40
CA HIS A 81 6.27 -19.35 13.06
C HIS A 81 5.64 -20.29 14.09
N SER A 82 4.46 -19.96 14.63
CA SER A 82 3.81 -20.69 15.73
C SER A 82 2.38 -21.15 15.41
N ILE A 83 1.80 -20.71 14.30
CA ILE A 83 0.42 -21.04 13.92
C ILE A 83 0.46 -21.63 12.52
N GLU A 84 0.17 -22.92 12.45
CA GLU A 84 0.14 -23.67 11.20
C GLU A 84 -0.89 -23.09 10.23
N GLU A 85 -0.56 -23.09 8.94
CA GLU A 85 -1.38 -22.56 7.84
C GLU A 85 -1.69 -21.05 7.89
N LEU A 86 -1.26 -20.31 8.94
CA LEU A 86 -1.44 -18.88 9.00
C LEU A 86 -0.36 -18.16 8.20
N LEU A 87 -0.79 -17.44 7.16
CA LEU A 87 0.08 -16.57 6.37
C LEU A 87 0.10 -15.15 6.95
N VAL A 88 1.30 -14.60 7.08
CA VAL A 88 1.53 -13.24 7.54
C VAL A 88 2.33 -12.43 6.51
N PRO A 89 2.10 -11.11 6.44
CA PRO A 89 2.86 -10.25 5.54
C PRO A 89 4.36 -10.29 5.81
N LYS A 90 5.17 -10.28 4.76
CA LYS A 90 6.59 -9.92 4.83
C LYS A 90 6.73 -8.40 4.80
N LYS A 91 7.78 -7.87 5.42
CA LYS A 91 8.14 -6.44 5.30
C LYS A 91 8.55 -6.11 3.86
N LEU A 92 8.28 -4.88 3.42
CA LEU A 92 8.64 -4.45 2.06
C LEU A 92 10.13 -4.62 1.77
N LYS A 93 11.01 -4.24 2.70
CA LYS A 93 12.46 -4.42 2.57
C LYS A 93 12.88 -5.88 2.38
N GLU A 94 12.18 -6.83 3.01
CA GLU A 94 12.44 -8.27 2.82
C GLU A 94 12.02 -8.71 1.40
N LEU A 95 10.86 -8.24 0.93
CA LEU A 95 10.38 -8.56 -0.42
C LEU A 95 11.26 -7.95 -1.51
N ALA A 96 11.66 -6.68 -1.35
CA ALA A 96 12.54 -5.98 -2.28
C ALA A 96 13.88 -6.73 -2.41
N ARG A 97 14.50 -7.09 -1.30
CA ARG A 97 15.73 -7.87 -1.29
C ARG A 97 15.55 -9.26 -1.92
N ASP A 98 14.55 -10.02 -1.47
CA ASP A 98 14.37 -11.43 -1.85
C ASP A 98 13.89 -11.58 -3.31
N LYS A 99 13.10 -10.65 -3.82
CA LYS A 99 12.48 -10.76 -5.14
C LYS A 99 13.10 -9.88 -6.20
N LEU A 100 13.67 -8.73 -5.82
CA LEU A 100 14.22 -7.73 -6.74
C LEU A 100 15.75 -7.60 -6.61
N GLY A 101 16.35 -8.04 -5.50
CA GLY A 101 17.76 -7.79 -5.18
C GLY A 101 18.02 -6.33 -4.77
N LEU A 102 16.97 -5.60 -4.42
CA LEU A 102 17.05 -4.19 -4.00
C LEU A 102 17.19 -4.07 -2.50
N ILE A 103 18.05 -3.16 -2.06
CA ILE A 103 18.21 -2.78 -0.65
C ILE A 103 17.52 -1.44 -0.48
N ILE A 104 16.40 -1.44 0.22
CA ILE A 104 15.62 -0.25 0.59
C ILE A 104 15.50 -0.15 2.11
N GLN A 105 15.07 0.99 2.63
CA GLN A 105 14.85 1.19 4.06
C GLN A 105 16.08 0.77 4.89
N GLN A 106 17.27 1.26 4.52
CA GLN A 106 18.50 0.91 5.20
C GLN A 106 18.43 1.29 6.68
N ASP A 107 18.95 0.40 7.55
CA ASP A 107 18.94 0.66 8.98
C ASP A 107 19.73 1.94 9.30
N GLY A 108 19.12 2.85 10.08
CA GLY A 108 19.70 4.16 10.40
C GLY A 108 19.41 5.25 9.37
N GLN A 109 18.72 4.96 8.27
CA GLN A 109 18.28 5.97 7.31
C GLN A 109 16.76 6.19 7.40
N GLN A 110 16.35 7.40 7.06
CA GLN A 110 14.93 7.74 6.92
C GLN A 110 14.31 6.98 5.75
N HIS A 111 13.07 6.54 5.93
CA HIS A 111 12.32 5.93 4.83
C HIS A 111 11.99 6.95 3.75
N ASP A 112 12.20 6.57 2.49
CA ASP A 112 11.78 7.36 1.33
C ASP A 112 10.50 6.73 0.76
N SER A 113 9.40 7.48 0.83
CA SER A 113 8.09 7.02 0.34
C SER A 113 8.08 6.76 -1.17
N ILE A 114 8.93 7.45 -1.95
CA ILE A 114 9.08 7.25 -3.40
C ILE A 114 9.82 5.94 -3.66
N GLU A 115 10.90 5.67 -2.90
CA GLU A 115 11.61 4.40 -2.97
C GLU A 115 10.70 3.23 -2.63
N ASP A 116 9.91 3.34 -1.55
CA ASP A 116 8.97 2.32 -1.12
C ASP A 116 7.86 2.06 -2.16
N ALA A 117 7.26 3.11 -2.70
CA ALA A 117 6.26 3.00 -3.75
C ALA A 117 6.84 2.38 -5.03
N THR A 118 8.05 2.77 -5.40
CA THR A 118 8.77 2.21 -6.56
C THR A 118 9.03 0.72 -6.37
N ALA A 119 9.54 0.31 -5.22
CA ALA A 119 9.77 -1.10 -4.92
C ALA A 119 8.48 -1.93 -4.96
N ALA A 120 7.37 -1.41 -4.42
CA ALA A 120 6.07 -2.07 -4.49
C ALA A 120 5.59 -2.20 -5.95
N MET A 121 5.77 -1.18 -6.77
CA MET A 121 5.42 -1.21 -8.19
C MET A 121 6.27 -2.22 -8.97
N GLU A 122 7.58 -2.28 -8.74
CA GLU A 122 8.46 -3.24 -9.41
C GLU A 122 8.12 -4.69 -9.03
N LEU A 123 7.78 -4.95 -7.75
CA LEU A 123 7.28 -6.25 -7.30
C LEU A 123 6.03 -6.65 -8.07
N TYR A 124 5.08 -5.73 -8.24
CA TYR A 124 3.87 -5.97 -9.01
C TYR A 124 4.18 -6.23 -10.48
N ILE A 125 4.97 -5.38 -11.14
CA ILE A 125 5.31 -5.51 -12.56
C ILE A 125 5.95 -6.88 -12.83
N LYS A 126 6.92 -7.28 -12.00
CA LYS A 126 7.61 -8.58 -12.13
C LYS A 126 6.66 -9.77 -12.02
N HIS A 127 5.60 -9.65 -11.25
CA HIS A 127 4.65 -10.76 -11.00
C HIS A 127 3.28 -10.54 -11.64
N ARG A 128 3.10 -9.45 -12.39
CA ARG A 128 1.83 -8.96 -12.96
C ARG A 128 1.03 -10.07 -13.62
N ARG A 129 1.64 -10.84 -14.52
CA ARG A 129 0.94 -11.88 -15.27
C ARG A 129 0.22 -12.90 -14.39
N LYS A 130 0.86 -13.34 -13.31
CA LYS A 130 0.26 -14.31 -12.37
C LYS A 130 -0.76 -13.64 -11.47
N TRP A 131 -0.49 -12.40 -11.06
CA TRP A 131 -1.36 -11.63 -10.19
C TRP A 131 -2.69 -11.31 -10.87
N GLU A 132 -2.64 -10.78 -12.09
CA GLU A 132 -3.84 -10.44 -12.85
C GLU A 132 -4.72 -11.67 -13.14
N LYS A 133 -4.13 -12.81 -13.47
CA LYS A 133 -4.89 -14.06 -13.61
C LYS A 133 -5.62 -14.46 -12.32
N ALA A 134 -5.00 -14.26 -11.17
CA ALA A 134 -5.64 -14.55 -9.88
C ALA A 134 -6.79 -13.58 -9.56
N VAL A 135 -6.64 -12.30 -9.90
CA VAL A 135 -7.71 -11.29 -9.75
C VAL A 135 -8.87 -11.61 -10.69
N GLU A 136 -8.60 -11.88 -11.96
CA GLU A 136 -9.61 -12.23 -12.95
C GLU A 136 -10.41 -13.48 -12.52
N TRP A 137 -9.71 -14.51 -12.04
CA TRP A 137 -10.36 -15.71 -11.54
C TRP A 137 -11.31 -15.39 -10.37
N LYS A 138 -10.88 -14.56 -9.41
CA LYS A 138 -11.72 -14.14 -8.30
C LYS A 138 -12.93 -13.33 -8.76
N LEU A 139 -12.74 -12.41 -9.71
CA LEU A 139 -13.83 -11.62 -10.29
C LEU A 139 -14.88 -12.50 -10.94
N ASN A 140 -14.46 -13.44 -11.77
CA ASN A 140 -15.37 -14.36 -12.46
C ASN A 140 -16.13 -15.25 -11.46
N LYS A 141 -15.44 -15.75 -10.41
CA LYS A 141 -16.08 -16.51 -9.34
C LYS A 141 -17.13 -15.70 -8.59
N THR A 142 -16.82 -14.44 -8.24
CA THR A 142 -17.76 -13.54 -7.55
C THR A 142 -18.98 -13.27 -8.42
N ARG A 143 -18.80 -13.01 -9.70
CA ARG A 143 -19.88 -12.77 -10.66
C ARG A 143 -20.81 -14.00 -10.75
N SER A 144 -20.24 -15.19 -10.91
CA SER A 144 -21.03 -16.43 -10.98
C SER A 144 -21.86 -16.70 -9.72
N ILE A 145 -21.33 -16.36 -8.53
CA ILE A 145 -22.08 -16.50 -7.27
C ILE A 145 -23.25 -15.50 -7.22
N MET A 146 -23.05 -14.26 -7.65
CA MET A 146 -24.12 -13.25 -7.68
C MET A 146 -25.23 -13.61 -8.67
N GLU A 147 -24.88 -14.18 -9.81
CA GLU A 147 -25.84 -14.63 -10.83
C GLU A 147 -26.69 -15.82 -10.35
N GLN A 148 -26.17 -16.67 -9.45
CA GLN A 148 -26.90 -17.81 -8.88
C GLN A 148 -27.86 -17.42 -7.73
N GLN A 149 -27.74 -16.21 -7.20
CA GLN A 149 -28.58 -15.70 -6.09
C GLN A 149 -29.75 -14.83 -6.56
N ASN A 150 -29.83 -14.55 -7.86
CA ASN A 150 -30.93 -13.83 -8.52
C ASN A 150 -31.82 -14.79 -9.31
#